data_433d4f618fd0d62511d93fb9ca338a9c
#
_entry.id   433d4f618fd0d62511d93fb9ca338a9c
#
_cell.length_a   1.000
_cell.length_b   1.000
_cell.length_c   1.000
_cell.angle_alpha   90.00
_cell.angle_beta   90.00
_cell.angle_gamma   90.00
#
_symmetry.space_group_name_H-M   'P 1'
#
loop_
_entity.id
_entity.type
_entity.pdbx_description
1 polymer ?
#
loop_
_entity_poly.entity_id
_entity_poly.type
_entity_poly.pdbx_seq_one_letter_code
_entity_poly.pdbx_strand_id
1 'polypeptide(L)'
;MRTIKWCDGTVLTIDQTRLPHEIVTLELKTVEQMAEAIKTLKIRGAPLLGAAAGFALALAAYHSTARNKKKLLVELDEAGTKIKNTRPTAVNLFWAIDRVLCKAKCVSGNIEELKSYVVQEAQRIADEDAEANLAIGRNGADLIHDGDTVLTHCNAGELATVEYGTALGVIRAAWNQGKKIEVIATETRPLLQGARLTAYELIRDGIKVTLITDNMIGYVMHKRLVNEVVVGADRIVQDAVINKIGTFTVAVIAKEHGVPFYVAAPTSTFDLTRTSTDVVIEERNPTEVTHIGSQQVAASGVGVINPAFDITPLTYVSAIISETRVYDKTDFPKFKTKRLPT
;
A
#
# COMPACT_ATOMS: atom_id res chain seq x y z
N MET A 1 14.69 4.04 3.17
CA MET A 1 15.35 2.88 2.48
C MET A 1 14.50 2.49 1.28
N ARG A 2 15.08 2.20 0.13
CA ARG A 2 14.31 1.78 -1.05
C ARG A 2 13.92 0.30 -0.94
N THR A 3 12.63 0.01 -0.83
CA THR A 3 12.10 -1.33 -0.56
C THR A 3 12.23 -2.27 -1.76
N ILE A 4 12.16 -1.75 -2.98
CA ILE A 4 12.31 -2.51 -4.23
C ILE A 4 13.13 -1.70 -5.23
N LYS A 5 14.05 -2.36 -5.94
CA LYS A 5 14.86 -1.71 -6.98
C LYS A 5 15.26 -2.68 -8.09
N TRP A 6 15.41 -2.13 -9.29
CA TRP A 6 15.98 -2.82 -10.44
C TRP A 6 17.52 -2.78 -10.38
N CYS A 7 18.15 -3.90 -10.64
CA CYS A 7 19.61 -4.03 -10.69
C CYS A 7 19.98 -5.02 -11.81
N ASP A 8 20.20 -4.48 -13.01
CA ASP A 8 20.73 -5.20 -14.17
C ASP A 8 20.11 -6.60 -14.40
N GLY A 9 18.81 -6.63 -14.67
CA GLY A 9 18.06 -7.88 -14.91
C GLY A 9 17.66 -8.63 -13.64
N THR A 10 17.88 -8.03 -12.48
CA THR A 10 17.46 -8.59 -11.18
C THR A 10 16.66 -7.55 -10.40
N VAL A 11 15.60 -7.97 -9.76
CA VAL A 11 14.86 -7.13 -8.82
C VAL A 11 15.29 -7.47 -7.40
N LEU A 12 15.80 -6.47 -6.68
CA LEU A 12 16.15 -6.60 -5.27
C LEU A 12 15.02 -6.05 -4.42
N THR A 13 14.58 -6.81 -3.42
CA THR A 13 13.53 -6.40 -2.48
C THR A 13 13.71 -7.07 -1.12
N ILE A 14 12.87 -6.71 -0.15
CA ILE A 14 12.94 -7.25 1.22
C ILE A 14 11.86 -8.31 1.40
N ASP A 15 12.21 -9.45 1.98
CA ASP A 15 11.25 -10.43 2.46
C ASP A 15 10.56 -9.91 3.73
N GLN A 16 9.38 -9.32 3.57
CA GLN A 16 8.63 -8.72 4.67
C GLN A 16 8.04 -9.77 5.64
N THR A 17 8.04 -11.05 5.27
CA THR A 17 7.58 -12.13 6.16
C THR A 17 8.58 -12.42 7.27
N ARG A 18 9.85 -12.03 7.09
CA ARG A 18 10.94 -12.23 8.06
C ARG A 18 11.04 -11.08 9.07
N LEU A 19 10.48 -9.91 8.76
CA LEU A 19 10.47 -8.77 9.66
C LEU A 19 9.52 -9.00 10.85
N PRO A 20 9.83 -8.47 12.05
CA PRO A 20 10.96 -7.59 12.39
C PRO A 20 12.26 -8.33 12.76
N HIS A 21 12.28 -9.66 12.74
CA HIS A 21 13.39 -10.45 13.30
C HIS A 21 14.64 -10.46 12.43
N GLU A 22 14.46 -10.47 11.11
CA GLU A 22 15.54 -10.51 10.13
C GLU A 22 15.25 -9.59 8.94
N ILE A 23 16.29 -8.92 8.43
CA ILE A 23 16.24 -8.23 7.14
C ILE A 23 16.84 -9.16 6.10
N VAL A 24 16.00 -9.77 5.28
CA VAL A 24 16.41 -10.67 4.20
C VAL A 24 16.16 -10.00 2.87
N THR A 25 17.22 -9.79 2.08
CA THR A 25 17.10 -9.32 0.70
C THR A 25 16.82 -10.48 -0.24
N LEU A 26 15.80 -10.34 -1.07
CA LEU A 26 15.46 -11.26 -2.15
C LEU A 26 16.05 -10.75 -3.47
N GLU A 27 16.58 -11.65 -4.25
CA GLU A 27 16.98 -11.46 -5.64
C GLU A 27 16.00 -12.18 -6.56
N LEU A 28 15.16 -11.43 -7.27
CA LEU A 28 14.13 -11.98 -8.16
C LEU A 28 14.57 -11.77 -9.61
N LYS A 29 14.70 -12.87 -10.36
CA LYS A 29 15.20 -12.87 -11.74
C LYS A 29 14.14 -13.30 -12.76
N THR A 30 13.00 -13.82 -12.28
CA THR A 30 11.92 -14.29 -13.16
C THR A 30 10.57 -13.78 -12.73
N VAL A 31 9.61 -13.78 -13.67
CA VAL A 31 8.21 -13.44 -13.41
C VAL A 31 7.59 -14.39 -12.36
N GLU A 32 7.98 -15.67 -12.39
CA GLU A 32 7.51 -16.69 -11.45
C GLU A 32 7.93 -16.37 -10.01
N GLN A 33 9.21 -16.00 -9.83
CA GLN A 33 9.73 -15.60 -8.52
C GLN A 33 9.01 -14.35 -7.99
N MET A 34 8.74 -13.36 -8.86
CA MET A 34 7.98 -12.17 -8.50
C MET A 34 6.53 -12.53 -8.12
N ALA A 35 5.86 -13.36 -8.92
CA ALA A 35 4.50 -13.82 -8.65
C ALA A 35 4.41 -14.55 -7.31
N GLU A 36 5.36 -15.43 -7.02
CA GLU A 36 5.43 -16.15 -5.75
C GLU A 36 5.68 -15.20 -4.57
N ALA A 37 6.58 -14.23 -4.71
CA ALA A 37 6.87 -13.25 -3.67
C ALA A 37 5.65 -12.37 -3.34
N ILE A 38 4.84 -12.01 -4.35
CA ILE A 38 3.58 -11.27 -4.15
C ILE A 38 2.53 -12.17 -3.49
N LYS A 39 2.34 -13.40 -3.97
CA LYS A 39 1.35 -14.35 -3.46
C LYS A 39 1.60 -14.73 -2.01
N THR A 40 2.86 -14.91 -1.63
CA THR A 40 3.28 -15.28 -0.27
C THR A 40 3.50 -14.08 0.65
N LEU A 41 3.13 -12.87 0.22
CA LEU A 41 3.23 -11.62 1.00
C LEU A 41 4.67 -11.23 1.39
N LYS A 42 5.68 -11.77 0.72
CA LYS A 42 7.06 -11.27 0.83
C LYS A 42 7.14 -9.83 0.30
N ILE A 43 6.33 -9.53 -0.72
CA ILE A 43 6.04 -8.20 -1.25
C ILE A 43 4.57 -7.90 -1.01
N ARG A 44 4.24 -6.80 -0.32
CA ARG A 44 2.88 -6.39 0.01
C ARG A 44 2.78 -4.85 0.17
N GLY A 45 1.57 -4.30 0.12
CA GLY A 45 1.29 -2.86 0.13
C GLY A 45 0.89 -2.38 -1.26
N ALA A 46 -0.20 -1.60 -1.35
CA ALA A 46 -0.82 -1.28 -2.63
C ALA A 46 0.15 -0.58 -3.61
N PRO A 47 0.88 0.50 -3.23
CA PRO A 47 1.83 1.15 -4.14
C PRO A 47 3.02 0.24 -4.50
N LEU A 48 3.57 -0.52 -3.53
CA LEU A 48 4.67 -1.43 -3.79
C LEU A 48 4.30 -2.53 -4.78
N LEU A 49 3.05 -3.03 -4.73
CA LEU A 49 2.53 -4.00 -5.69
C LEU A 49 2.50 -3.44 -7.11
N GLY A 50 2.25 -2.12 -7.27
CA GLY A 50 2.35 -1.45 -8.57
C GLY A 50 3.78 -1.49 -9.13
N ALA A 51 4.76 -1.09 -8.34
CA ALA A 51 6.17 -1.13 -8.73
C ALA A 51 6.64 -2.57 -9.01
N ALA A 52 6.28 -3.54 -8.17
CA ALA A 52 6.59 -4.96 -8.35
C ALA A 52 5.99 -5.52 -9.64
N ALA A 53 4.77 -5.13 -9.98
CA ALA A 53 4.12 -5.53 -11.23
C ALA A 53 4.83 -4.94 -12.46
N GLY A 54 5.24 -3.67 -12.41
CA GLY A 54 6.07 -3.05 -13.44
C GLY A 54 7.39 -3.79 -13.62
N PHE A 55 8.08 -4.08 -12.53
CA PHE A 55 9.35 -4.84 -12.58
C PHE A 55 9.17 -6.29 -13.02
N ALA A 56 8.02 -6.93 -12.78
CA ALA A 56 7.75 -8.26 -13.34
C ALA A 56 7.74 -8.24 -14.88
N LEU A 57 7.13 -7.21 -15.48
CA LEU A 57 7.17 -7.01 -16.94
C LEU A 57 8.57 -6.65 -17.43
N ALA A 58 9.34 -5.89 -16.66
CA ALA A 58 10.75 -5.60 -16.95
C ALA A 58 11.60 -6.87 -16.96
N LEU A 59 11.41 -7.79 -16.00
CA LEU A 59 12.07 -9.10 -15.99
C LEU A 59 11.71 -9.93 -17.24
N ALA A 60 10.41 -9.96 -17.61
CA ALA A 60 9.94 -10.64 -18.81
C ALA A 60 10.61 -10.07 -20.07
N ALA A 61 10.66 -8.73 -20.20
CA ALA A 61 11.29 -8.09 -21.36
C ALA A 61 12.80 -8.33 -21.42
N TYR A 62 13.49 -8.12 -20.29
CA TYR A 62 14.95 -8.20 -20.21
C TYR A 62 15.48 -9.60 -20.53
N HIS A 63 14.86 -10.65 -19.98
CA HIS A 63 15.26 -12.04 -20.17
C HIS A 63 14.61 -12.70 -21.40
N SER A 64 13.77 -12.00 -22.16
CA SER A 64 13.12 -12.55 -23.34
C SER A 64 14.12 -12.92 -24.45
N THR A 65 13.93 -14.09 -25.01
CA THR A 65 14.64 -14.59 -26.22
C THR A 65 13.84 -14.35 -27.51
N ALA A 66 12.76 -13.61 -27.46
CA ALA A 66 11.95 -13.26 -28.62
C ALA A 66 12.81 -12.56 -29.69
N ARG A 67 12.58 -12.91 -30.95
CA ARG A 67 13.32 -12.33 -32.09
C ARG A 67 12.56 -11.20 -32.79
N ASN A 68 11.34 -10.93 -32.38
CA ASN A 68 10.52 -9.84 -32.94
C ASN A 68 9.57 -9.27 -31.89
N LYS A 69 9.12 -8.03 -32.10
CA LYS A 69 8.26 -7.29 -31.18
C LYS A 69 6.93 -7.99 -30.93
N LYS A 70 6.31 -8.59 -31.96
CA LYS A 70 5.02 -9.27 -31.81
C LYS A 70 5.10 -10.40 -30.77
N LYS A 71 6.16 -11.22 -30.83
CA LYS A 71 6.38 -12.29 -29.87
C LYS A 71 6.65 -11.74 -28.47
N LEU A 72 7.47 -10.70 -28.34
CA LEU A 72 7.74 -10.06 -27.04
C LEU A 72 6.46 -9.49 -26.41
N LEU A 73 5.60 -8.85 -27.19
CA LEU A 73 4.33 -8.32 -26.67
C LEU A 73 3.42 -9.45 -26.15
N VAL A 74 3.40 -10.62 -26.79
CA VAL A 74 2.66 -11.80 -26.28
C VAL A 74 3.25 -12.26 -24.94
N GLU A 75 4.57 -12.37 -24.83
CA GLU A 75 5.25 -12.77 -23.58
C GLU A 75 4.95 -11.75 -22.45
N LEU A 76 4.89 -10.45 -22.76
CA LEU A 76 4.51 -9.40 -21.79
C LEU A 76 3.04 -9.51 -21.35
N ASP A 77 2.11 -9.77 -22.27
CA ASP A 77 0.69 -9.98 -21.94
C ASP A 77 0.51 -11.23 -21.05
N GLU A 78 1.24 -12.33 -21.32
CA GLU A 78 1.25 -13.55 -20.50
C GLU A 78 1.81 -13.28 -19.09
N ALA A 79 2.94 -12.57 -19.00
CA ALA A 79 3.54 -12.16 -17.73
C ALA A 79 2.57 -11.27 -16.93
N GLY A 80 1.94 -10.28 -17.59
CA GLY A 80 0.94 -9.42 -16.98
C GLY A 80 -0.24 -10.20 -16.42
N THR A 81 -0.76 -11.17 -17.19
CA THR A 81 -1.86 -12.06 -16.75
C THR A 81 -1.47 -12.88 -15.54
N LYS A 82 -0.25 -13.46 -15.53
CA LYS A 82 0.27 -14.21 -14.39
C LYS A 82 0.32 -13.37 -13.12
N ILE A 83 0.82 -12.14 -13.21
CA ILE A 83 0.91 -11.22 -12.07
C ILE A 83 -0.49 -10.77 -11.61
N LYS A 84 -1.41 -10.43 -12.51
CA LYS A 84 -2.81 -10.07 -12.18
C LYS A 84 -3.50 -11.16 -11.34
N ASN A 85 -3.23 -12.42 -11.62
CA ASN A 85 -3.82 -13.56 -10.91
C ASN A 85 -3.25 -13.77 -9.49
N THR A 86 -2.16 -13.10 -9.10
CA THR A 86 -1.60 -13.21 -7.75
C THR A 86 -2.45 -12.46 -6.72
N ARG A 87 -2.99 -11.29 -7.07
CA ARG A 87 -3.79 -10.40 -6.21
C ARG A 87 -4.90 -9.72 -7.03
N PRO A 88 -6.02 -10.40 -7.29
CA PRO A 88 -7.08 -9.91 -8.19
C PRO A 88 -7.75 -8.60 -7.76
N THR A 89 -7.60 -8.20 -6.50
CA THR A 89 -8.22 -6.98 -5.93
C THR A 89 -7.29 -5.78 -5.87
N ALA A 90 -5.98 -5.95 -6.17
CA ALA A 90 -4.97 -4.91 -6.01
C ALA A 90 -4.94 -3.92 -7.19
N VAL A 91 -5.59 -2.75 -7.03
CA VAL A 91 -5.75 -1.73 -8.10
C VAL A 91 -4.42 -1.29 -8.68
N ASN A 92 -3.44 -0.94 -7.84
CA ASN A 92 -2.14 -0.45 -8.29
C ASN A 92 -1.38 -1.47 -9.14
N LEU A 93 -1.55 -2.77 -8.85
CA LEU A 93 -0.95 -3.85 -9.63
C LEU A 93 -1.50 -3.87 -11.06
N PHE A 94 -2.83 -3.78 -11.21
CA PHE A 94 -3.49 -3.72 -12.53
C PHE A 94 -3.10 -2.47 -13.28
N TRP A 95 -3.17 -1.31 -12.61
CA TRP A 95 -2.80 -0.02 -13.18
C TRP A 95 -1.38 -0.03 -13.77
N ALA A 96 -0.39 -0.55 -13.03
CA ALA A 96 0.99 -0.60 -13.48
C ALA A 96 1.17 -1.52 -14.70
N ILE A 97 0.54 -2.71 -14.70
CA ILE A 97 0.59 -3.63 -15.84
C ILE A 97 -0.04 -2.99 -17.08
N ASP A 98 -1.24 -2.42 -16.94
CA ASP A 98 -1.96 -1.82 -18.06
C ASP A 98 -1.18 -0.61 -18.62
N ARG A 99 -0.55 0.19 -17.75
CA ARG A 99 0.30 1.31 -18.14
C ARG A 99 1.51 0.85 -18.97
N VAL A 100 2.25 -0.16 -18.48
CA VAL A 100 3.42 -0.69 -19.19
C VAL A 100 3.02 -1.31 -20.52
N LEU A 101 1.98 -2.15 -20.56
CA LEU A 101 1.51 -2.82 -21.77
C LEU A 101 0.97 -1.83 -22.82
N CYS A 102 0.20 -0.84 -22.37
CA CYS A 102 -0.33 0.20 -23.28
C CYS A 102 0.82 0.96 -23.95
N LYS A 103 1.79 1.41 -23.17
CA LYS A 103 2.94 2.16 -23.70
C LYS A 103 3.87 1.27 -24.53
N ALA A 104 4.10 0.01 -24.15
CA ALA A 104 4.89 -0.94 -24.93
C ALA A 104 4.36 -1.13 -26.36
N LYS A 105 3.03 -1.16 -26.53
CA LYS A 105 2.36 -1.27 -27.86
C LYS A 105 2.61 -0.05 -28.75
N CYS A 106 2.93 1.11 -28.17
CA CYS A 106 3.20 2.35 -28.91
C CYS A 106 4.67 2.52 -29.31
N VAL A 107 5.59 1.66 -28.88
CA VAL A 107 7.02 1.77 -29.23
C VAL A 107 7.24 1.48 -30.71
N SER A 108 7.76 2.45 -31.45
CA SER A 108 7.99 2.34 -32.91
C SER A 108 9.31 1.64 -33.28
N GLY A 109 10.29 1.60 -32.39
CA GLY A 109 11.64 1.09 -32.62
C GLY A 109 11.78 -0.43 -32.83
N ASN A 110 12.98 -0.96 -32.74
CA ASN A 110 13.28 -2.39 -32.82
C ASN A 110 12.96 -3.13 -31.51
N ILE A 111 13.26 -4.43 -31.45
CA ILE A 111 12.96 -5.25 -30.27
C ILE A 111 13.79 -4.83 -29.04
N GLU A 112 15.04 -4.45 -29.23
CA GLU A 112 15.92 -4.06 -28.12
C GLU A 112 15.48 -2.70 -27.55
N GLU A 113 15.00 -1.79 -28.38
CA GLU A 113 14.38 -0.55 -27.95
C GLU A 113 13.10 -0.82 -27.17
N LEU A 114 12.28 -1.80 -27.57
CA LEU A 114 11.08 -2.19 -26.82
C LEU A 114 11.46 -2.78 -25.44
N LYS A 115 12.46 -3.68 -25.36
CA LYS A 115 12.94 -4.23 -24.09
C LYS A 115 13.43 -3.11 -23.16
N SER A 116 14.30 -2.25 -23.67
CA SER A 116 14.83 -1.11 -22.93
C SER A 116 13.71 -0.20 -22.42
N TYR A 117 12.71 0.09 -23.27
CA TYR A 117 11.57 0.91 -22.93
C TYR A 117 10.74 0.33 -21.79
N VAL A 118 10.46 -0.99 -21.81
CA VAL A 118 9.69 -1.66 -20.74
C VAL A 118 10.42 -1.57 -19.40
N VAL A 119 11.75 -1.79 -19.40
CA VAL A 119 12.58 -1.65 -18.20
C VAL A 119 12.54 -0.20 -17.66
N GLN A 120 12.73 0.78 -18.55
CA GLN A 120 12.69 2.20 -18.18
C GLN A 120 11.31 2.62 -17.63
N GLU A 121 10.21 2.14 -18.22
CA GLU A 121 8.88 2.47 -17.75
C GLU A 121 8.59 1.85 -16.37
N ALA A 122 9.07 0.63 -16.11
CA ALA A 122 8.98 0.02 -14.79
C ALA A 122 9.79 0.79 -13.72
N GLN A 123 10.99 1.24 -14.07
CA GLN A 123 11.79 2.10 -13.19
C GLN A 123 11.09 3.44 -12.93
N ARG A 124 10.50 4.05 -13.98
CA ARG A 124 9.75 5.30 -13.85
C ARG A 124 8.55 5.15 -12.91
N ILE A 125 7.79 4.04 -12.99
CA ILE A 125 6.70 3.75 -12.04
C ILE A 125 7.23 3.73 -10.60
N ALA A 126 8.38 3.11 -10.35
CA ALA A 126 8.97 3.06 -9.02
C ALA A 126 9.48 4.43 -8.54
N ASP A 127 10.06 5.24 -9.43
CA ASP A 127 10.56 6.57 -9.08
C ASP A 127 9.40 7.54 -8.81
N GLU A 128 8.35 7.51 -9.64
CA GLU A 128 7.13 8.29 -9.43
C GLU A 128 6.42 7.94 -8.10
N ASP A 129 6.43 6.65 -7.70
CA ASP A 129 5.90 6.26 -6.38
C ASP A 129 6.70 6.89 -5.24
N ALA A 130 8.03 6.85 -5.31
CA ALA A 130 8.89 7.46 -4.29
C ALA A 130 8.67 8.99 -4.19
N GLU A 131 8.58 9.67 -5.33
CA GLU A 131 8.29 11.11 -5.40
C GLU A 131 6.90 11.45 -4.86
N ALA A 132 5.88 10.64 -5.21
CA ALA A 132 4.52 10.80 -4.72
C ALA A 132 4.47 10.67 -3.19
N ASN A 133 5.15 9.68 -2.61
CA ASN A 133 5.16 9.49 -1.16
C ASN A 133 5.84 10.65 -0.42
N LEU A 134 6.91 11.20 -0.95
CA LEU A 134 7.54 12.42 -0.41
C LEU A 134 6.59 13.62 -0.48
N ALA A 135 5.84 13.77 -1.57
CA ALA A 135 4.85 14.85 -1.72
C ALA A 135 3.66 14.67 -0.76
N ILE A 136 3.13 13.43 -0.62
CA ILE A 136 2.10 13.09 0.38
C ILE A 136 2.57 13.47 1.78
N GLY A 137 3.81 13.12 2.14
CA GLY A 137 4.39 13.48 3.42
C GLY A 137 4.37 14.99 3.65
N ARG A 138 4.87 15.78 2.69
CA ARG A 138 4.87 17.25 2.77
C ARG A 138 3.45 17.83 2.89
N ASN A 139 2.52 17.36 2.04
CA ASN A 139 1.15 17.88 2.02
C ASN A 139 0.38 17.55 3.30
N GLY A 140 0.67 16.41 3.94
CA GLY A 140 -0.02 15.98 5.16
C GLY A 140 0.62 16.44 6.46
N ALA A 141 1.91 16.82 6.44
CA ALA A 141 2.63 17.17 7.66
C ALA A 141 2.01 18.34 8.42
N ASP A 142 1.40 19.30 7.72
CA ASP A 142 0.78 20.48 8.33
C ASP A 142 -0.53 20.18 9.07
N LEU A 143 -1.11 19.00 8.86
CA LEU A 143 -2.27 18.51 9.59
C LEU A 143 -1.91 17.95 10.98
N ILE A 144 -0.63 17.68 11.23
CA ILE A 144 -0.11 17.18 12.51
C ILE A 144 0.56 18.35 13.26
N HIS A 145 0.22 18.56 14.53
CA HIS A 145 0.75 19.65 15.33
C HIS A 145 1.88 19.17 16.27
N ASP A 146 2.64 20.13 16.79
CA ASP A 146 3.67 19.81 17.79
C ASP A 146 3.01 19.30 19.10
N GLY A 147 3.50 18.20 19.61
CA GLY A 147 2.96 17.53 20.79
C GLY A 147 1.86 16.52 20.52
N ASP A 148 1.43 16.34 19.27
CA ASP A 148 0.35 15.41 18.93
C ASP A 148 0.74 13.95 19.09
N THR A 149 -0.26 13.14 19.42
CA THR A 149 -0.21 11.67 19.37
C THR A 149 -1.06 11.18 18.20
N VAL A 150 -0.41 10.57 17.22
CA VAL A 150 -1.02 10.06 15.99
C VAL A 150 -1.33 8.58 16.12
N LEU A 151 -2.60 8.17 15.93
CA LEU A 151 -2.93 6.75 15.80
C LEU A 151 -2.81 6.30 14.34
N THR A 152 -2.19 5.15 14.11
CA THR A 152 -2.14 4.52 12.79
C THR A 152 -2.51 3.05 12.87
N HIS A 153 -3.02 2.51 11.74
CA HIS A 153 -3.49 1.13 11.60
C HIS A 153 -2.86 0.48 10.39
N CYS A 154 -2.50 -0.80 10.47
CA CYS A 154 -1.77 -1.56 9.48
C CYS A 154 -0.34 -1.02 9.26
N ASN A 155 0.18 -1.15 8.06
CA ASN A 155 1.45 -0.56 7.67
C ASN A 155 1.32 0.11 6.30
N ALA A 156 1.39 1.44 6.33
CA ALA A 156 1.46 2.31 5.16
C ALA A 156 2.77 3.15 5.20
N GLY A 157 3.87 2.47 5.55
CA GLY A 157 5.22 3.00 5.58
C GLY A 157 6.01 2.70 4.31
N GLU A 158 7.33 2.84 4.36
CA GLU A 158 8.22 2.57 3.23
C GLU A 158 8.14 1.12 2.77
N LEU A 159 7.86 0.17 3.69
CA LEU A 159 7.67 -1.25 3.37
C LEU A 159 6.39 -1.52 2.56
N ALA A 160 5.45 -0.58 2.50
CA ALA A 160 4.23 -0.67 1.69
C ALA A 160 4.35 0.03 0.34
N THR A 161 5.45 0.75 0.12
CA THR A 161 5.72 1.62 -1.04
C THR A 161 7.13 1.33 -1.57
N VAL A 162 7.55 2.03 -2.60
CA VAL A 162 8.95 1.97 -3.06
C VAL A 162 9.87 2.61 -2.04
N GLU A 163 9.43 3.75 -1.46
CA GLU A 163 10.23 4.50 -0.49
C GLU A 163 9.31 5.44 0.32
N TYR A 164 9.72 5.79 1.53
CA TYR A 164 9.16 6.81 2.42
C TYR A 164 7.81 6.46 3.06
N GLY A 165 6.86 5.86 2.35
CA GLY A 165 5.52 5.54 2.84
C GLY A 165 4.50 6.66 2.65
N THR A 166 3.22 6.31 2.76
CA THR A 166 2.10 7.25 2.69
C THR A 166 1.73 7.77 4.09
N ALA A 167 1.00 7.01 4.91
CA ALA A 167 0.64 7.43 6.27
C ALA A 167 1.85 7.64 7.17
N LEU A 168 2.82 6.70 7.17
CA LEU A 168 4.06 6.92 7.89
C LEU A 168 4.93 8.00 7.22
N GLY A 169 4.75 8.26 5.94
CA GLY A 169 5.38 9.38 5.24
C GLY A 169 4.92 10.73 5.80
N VAL A 170 3.62 10.90 6.08
CA VAL A 170 3.07 12.07 6.74
C VAL A 170 3.66 12.24 8.15
N ILE A 171 3.70 11.17 8.93
CA ILE A 171 4.30 11.15 10.27
C ILE A 171 5.78 11.50 10.23
N ARG A 172 6.56 10.91 9.30
CA ARG A 172 7.98 11.23 9.07
C ARG A 172 8.20 12.68 8.70
N ALA A 173 7.36 13.22 7.82
CA ALA A 173 7.48 14.61 7.40
C ALA A 173 7.23 15.57 8.57
N ALA A 174 6.22 15.32 9.41
CA ALA A 174 5.96 16.09 10.62
C ALA A 174 7.14 15.99 11.61
N TRP A 175 7.67 14.79 11.84
CA TRP A 175 8.85 14.55 12.67
C TRP A 175 10.09 15.30 12.14
N ASN A 176 10.33 15.25 10.83
CA ASN A 176 11.46 15.94 10.20
C ASN A 176 11.33 17.48 10.22
N GLN A 177 10.13 18.02 10.40
CA GLN A 177 9.88 19.44 10.68
C GLN A 177 10.25 19.84 12.13
N GLY A 178 10.68 18.88 12.96
CA GLY A 178 11.05 19.09 14.35
C GLY A 178 9.91 19.01 15.34
N LYS A 179 8.71 18.58 14.91
CA LYS A 179 7.54 18.40 15.79
C LYS A 179 7.78 17.20 16.74
N LYS A 180 7.47 17.38 18.01
CA LYS A 180 7.58 16.35 19.06
C LYS A 180 6.31 15.51 19.07
N ILE A 181 6.23 14.54 18.20
CA ILE A 181 5.06 13.68 18.05
C ILE A 181 5.31 12.28 18.63
N GLU A 182 4.24 11.64 19.05
CA GLU A 182 4.22 10.23 19.43
C GLU A 182 3.25 9.45 18.53
N VAL A 183 3.45 8.16 18.40
CA VAL A 183 2.57 7.31 17.59
C VAL A 183 1.98 6.20 18.42
N ILE A 184 0.68 5.95 18.27
CA ILE A 184 0.02 4.73 18.73
C ILE A 184 -0.24 3.87 17.49
N ALA A 185 0.38 2.70 17.43
CA ALA A 185 0.17 1.73 16.36
C ALA A 185 -0.70 0.58 16.85
N THR A 186 -1.76 0.24 16.12
CA THR A 186 -2.52 -0.98 16.39
C THR A 186 -1.76 -2.20 15.91
N GLU A 187 -1.90 -3.35 16.53
CA GLU A 187 -1.21 -4.58 16.10
C GLU A 187 -1.63 -5.06 14.73
N THR A 188 -2.87 -4.80 14.33
CA THR A 188 -3.47 -5.17 13.04
C THR A 188 -3.58 -6.68 12.82
N ARG A 189 -4.53 -7.32 13.53
CA ARG A 189 -4.86 -8.72 13.24
C ARG A 189 -5.42 -8.86 11.81
N PRO A 190 -5.34 -10.06 11.15
CA PRO A 190 -4.66 -11.28 11.64
C PRO A 190 -3.14 -11.30 11.39
N LEU A 191 -2.60 -10.52 10.42
CA LEU A 191 -1.21 -10.64 9.95
C LEU A 191 -0.21 -9.75 10.69
N LEU A 192 -0.68 -8.97 11.67
CA LEU A 192 0.12 -8.17 12.59
C LEU A 192 1.06 -7.15 11.90
N GLN A 193 0.59 -6.52 10.80
CA GLN A 193 1.41 -5.54 10.07
C GLN A 193 1.78 -4.34 10.92
N GLY A 194 0.89 -3.89 11.82
CA GLY A 194 1.19 -2.80 12.74
C GLY A 194 2.28 -3.19 13.74
N ALA A 195 2.15 -4.35 14.36
CA ALA A 195 3.14 -4.84 15.32
C ALA A 195 4.50 -5.16 14.67
N ARG A 196 4.47 -5.84 13.51
CA ARG A 196 5.68 -6.35 12.87
C ARG A 196 6.43 -5.32 12.03
N LEU A 197 5.70 -4.45 11.34
CA LEU A 197 6.27 -3.58 10.32
C LEU A 197 6.21 -2.11 10.74
N THR A 198 5.05 -1.59 11.16
CA THR A 198 4.91 -0.18 11.55
C THR A 198 5.74 0.17 12.77
N ALA A 199 5.66 -0.64 13.83
CA ALA A 199 6.48 -0.42 15.01
C ALA A 199 7.99 -0.51 14.68
N TYR A 200 8.39 -1.48 13.85
CA TYR A 200 9.76 -1.62 13.37
C TYR A 200 10.26 -0.37 12.63
N GLU A 201 9.48 0.15 11.67
CA GLU A 201 9.86 1.34 10.89
C GLU A 201 10.00 2.58 11.80
N LEU A 202 9.02 2.83 12.67
CA LEU A 202 9.02 3.99 13.55
C LEU A 202 10.16 3.96 14.60
N ILE A 203 10.45 2.79 15.19
CA ILE A 203 11.58 2.62 16.11
C ILE A 203 12.91 2.90 15.39
N ARG A 204 13.08 2.36 14.19
CA ARG A 204 14.28 2.61 13.38
C ARG A 204 14.45 4.10 13.04
N ASP A 205 13.35 4.82 12.82
CA ASP A 205 13.36 6.25 12.51
C ASP A 205 13.52 7.14 13.76
N GLY A 206 13.58 6.54 14.97
CA GLY A 206 13.70 7.26 16.24
C GLY A 206 12.40 7.91 16.71
N ILE A 207 11.27 7.57 16.11
CA ILE A 207 9.93 8.08 16.46
C ILE A 207 9.36 7.22 17.58
N LYS A 208 8.95 7.85 18.68
CA LYS A 208 8.35 7.15 19.81
C LYS A 208 7.03 6.48 19.39
N VAL A 209 6.94 5.17 19.56
CA VAL A 209 5.75 4.39 19.21
C VAL A 209 5.29 3.53 20.38
N THR A 210 3.99 3.51 20.61
CA THR A 210 3.30 2.62 21.54
C THR A 210 2.43 1.65 20.77
N LEU A 211 2.64 0.36 20.96
CA LEU A 211 1.85 -0.68 20.34
C LEU A 211 0.63 -1.02 21.21
N ILE A 212 -0.54 -1.13 20.59
CA ILE A 212 -1.78 -1.57 21.23
C ILE A 212 -2.40 -2.73 20.44
N THR A 213 -3.22 -3.55 21.10
CA THR A 213 -4.10 -4.49 20.39
C THR A 213 -5.26 -3.76 19.73
N ASP A 214 -5.83 -4.34 18.66
CA ASP A 214 -6.88 -3.66 17.87
C ASP A 214 -8.12 -3.31 18.69
N ASN A 215 -8.46 -4.09 19.71
CA ASN A 215 -9.61 -3.84 20.59
C ASN A 215 -9.39 -2.70 21.61
N MET A 216 -8.16 -2.18 21.74
CA MET A 216 -7.86 -1.05 22.64
C MET A 216 -8.10 0.32 22.00
N ILE A 217 -8.49 0.40 20.72
CA ILE A 217 -8.73 1.67 20.01
C ILE A 217 -9.75 2.54 20.76
N GLY A 218 -10.87 1.96 21.18
CA GLY A 218 -11.88 2.67 21.98
C GLY A 218 -11.35 3.18 23.32
N TYR A 219 -10.49 2.41 23.99
CA TYR A 219 -9.89 2.81 25.27
C TYR A 219 -8.99 4.03 25.11
N VAL A 220 -8.07 4.04 24.14
CA VAL A 220 -7.12 5.14 23.97
C VAL A 220 -7.83 6.44 23.52
N MET A 221 -8.87 6.33 22.68
CA MET A 221 -9.66 7.49 22.27
C MET A 221 -10.55 8.03 23.42
N HIS A 222 -11.19 7.14 24.20
CA HIS A 222 -11.94 7.53 25.39
C HIS A 222 -11.05 8.25 26.42
N LYS A 223 -9.81 7.82 26.58
CA LYS A 223 -8.80 8.47 27.43
C LYS A 223 -8.19 9.73 26.83
N ARG A 224 -8.60 10.13 25.62
CA ARG A 224 -8.08 11.30 24.92
C ARG A 224 -6.55 11.25 24.71
N LEU A 225 -6.02 10.04 24.45
CA LEU A 225 -4.60 9.82 24.18
C LEU A 225 -4.25 9.97 22.70
N VAL A 226 -5.22 10.24 21.84
CA VAL A 226 -5.07 10.36 20.38
C VAL A 226 -5.59 11.73 19.93
N ASN A 227 -4.78 12.47 19.19
CA ASN A 227 -5.15 13.76 18.61
C ASN A 227 -5.74 13.61 17.21
N GLU A 228 -5.13 12.73 16.38
CA GLU A 228 -5.62 12.40 15.05
C GLU A 228 -5.27 10.97 14.64
N VAL A 229 -5.94 10.52 13.60
CA VAL A 229 -5.68 9.22 12.94
C VAL A 229 -5.13 9.47 11.54
N VAL A 230 -4.04 8.78 11.17
CA VAL A 230 -3.52 8.75 9.79
C VAL A 230 -3.33 7.30 9.35
N VAL A 231 -4.04 6.91 8.29
CA VAL A 231 -3.98 5.56 7.71
C VAL A 231 -3.70 5.62 6.20
N GLY A 232 -3.28 4.50 5.62
CA GLY A 232 -3.17 4.35 4.17
C GLY A 232 -4.51 4.00 3.52
N ALA A 233 -4.47 3.67 2.22
CA ALA A 233 -5.58 3.06 1.50
C ALA A 233 -5.09 2.04 0.49
N ASP A 234 -5.86 0.97 0.30
CA ASP A 234 -5.66 -0.01 -0.78
C ASP A 234 -6.45 0.39 -2.04
N ARG A 235 -7.57 1.12 -1.87
CA ARG A 235 -8.36 1.70 -2.96
C ARG A 235 -9.23 2.83 -2.44
N ILE A 236 -9.40 3.89 -3.23
CA ILE A 236 -10.35 4.98 -2.96
C ILE A 236 -11.35 5.01 -4.11
N VAL A 237 -12.63 4.86 -3.79
CA VAL A 237 -13.75 4.92 -4.75
C VAL A 237 -14.59 6.17 -4.53
N GLN A 238 -15.64 6.37 -5.33
CA GLN A 238 -16.46 7.59 -5.31
C GLN A 238 -17.06 7.95 -3.94
N ASP A 239 -17.32 6.97 -3.09
CA ASP A 239 -18.08 7.11 -1.85
C ASP A 239 -17.38 6.52 -0.61
N ALA A 240 -16.25 5.84 -0.79
CA ALA A 240 -15.57 5.14 0.29
C ALA A 240 -14.06 4.97 0.08
N VAL A 241 -13.38 4.70 1.18
CA VAL A 241 -12.00 4.21 1.23
C VAL A 241 -12.04 2.73 1.59
N ILE A 242 -11.34 1.90 0.82
CA ILE A 242 -11.09 0.49 1.11
C ILE A 242 -9.67 0.39 1.66
N ASN A 243 -9.55 -0.17 2.85
CA ASN A 243 -8.25 -0.36 3.50
C ASN A 243 -8.27 -1.62 4.38
N LYS A 244 -7.13 -1.93 4.99
CA LYS A 244 -6.97 -3.07 5.89
C LYS A 244 -8.13 -3.21 6.86
N ILE A 245 -8.63 -4.47 7.01
CA ILE A 245 -9.67 -4.79 8.00
C ILE A 245 -9.37 -4.17 9.35
N GLY A 246 -10.37 -3.53 9.97
CA GLY A 246 -10.26 -2.74 11.19
C GLY A 246 -10.25 -1.22 10.97
N THR A 247 -9.96 -0.75 9.75
CA THR A 247 -9.95 0.68 9.41
C THR A 247 -11.30 1.33 9.64
N PHE A 248 -12.40 0.67 9.26
CA PHE A 248 -13.76 1.19 9.51
C PHE A 248 -14.06 1.31 11.01
N THR A 249 -13.64 0.33 11.81
CA THR A 249 -13.76 0.39 13.27
C THR A 249 -13.03 1.62 13.83
N VAL A 250 -11.77 1.85 13.41
CA VAL A 250 -11.00 3.04 13.80
C VAL A 250 -11.75 4.32 13.44
N ALA A 251 -12.27 4.42 12.19
CA ALA A 251 -12.94 5.60 11.69
C ALA A 251 -14.25 5.91 12.44
N VAL A 252 -15.04 4.88 12.78
CA VAL A 252 -16.27 5.02 13.57
C VAL A 252 -15.95 5.53 14.97
N ILE A 253 -14.97 4.94 15.65
CA ILE A 253 -14.58 5.35 17.01
C ILE A 253 -13.97 6.76 17.00
N ALA A 254 -13.12 7.09 16.01
CA ALA A 254 -12.56 8.42 15.85
C ALA A 254 -13.65 9.48 15.69
N LYS A 255 -14.67 9.22 14.87
CA LYS A 255 -15.81 10.13 14.68
C LYS A 255 -16.60 10.33 15.97
N GLU A 256 -16.88 9.28 16.73
CA GLU A 256 -17.60 9.35 18.01
C GLU A 256 -16.85 10.20 19.05
N HIS A 257 -15.53 10.17 19.04
CA HIS A 257 -14.68 10.94 19.94
C HIS A 257 -14.24 12.31 19.38
N GLY A 258 -14.68 12.68 18.17
CA GLY A 258 -14.32 13.95 17.53
C GLY A 258 -12.84 13.99 17.07
N VAL A 259 -12.19 12.86 16.93
CA VAL A 259 -10.79 12.73 16.47
C VAL A 259 -10.76 12.78 14.94
N PRO A 260 -9.98 13.70 14.31
CA PRO A 260 -9.82 13.74 12.86
C PRO A 260 -9.27 12.42 12.31
N PHE A 261 -9.84 11.98 11.18
CA PHE A 261 -9.42 10.74 10.49
C PHE A 261 -8.95 11.05 9.09
N TYR A 262 -7.64 10.91 8.87
CA TYR A 262 -6.97 11.23 7.61
C TYR A 262 -6.55 9.95 6.88
N VAL A 263 -6.66 9.99 5.55
CA VAL A 263 -6.25 8.90 4.66
C VAL A 263 -5.14 9.41 3.74
N ALA A 264 -3.99 8.76 3.73
CA ALA A 264 -2.83 9.13 2.91
C ALA A 264 -2.61 8.10 1.81
N ALA A 265 -2.77 8.50 0.54
CA ALA A 265 -2.67 7.61 -0.60
C ALA A 265 -2.32 8.37 -1.89
N PRO A 266 -1.50 7.77 -2.80
CA PRO A 266 -1.21 8.35 -4.10
C PRO A 266 -2.45 8.32 -5.02
N THR A 267 -2.49 9.21 -6.02
CA THR A 267 -3.60 9.26 -6.99
C THR A 267 -3.76 7.95 -7.79
N SER A 268 -2.72 7.14 -7.92
CA SER A 268 -2.78 5.80 -8.52
C SER A 268 -3.67 4.81 -7.74
N THR A 269 -4.01 5.12 -6.48
CA THR A 269 -4.91 4.33 -5.63
C THR A 269 -6.39 4.71 -5.83
N PHE A 270 -6.67 5.83 -6.53
CA PHE A 270 -8.04 6.28 -6.80
C PHE A 270 -8.66 5.52 -7.97
N ASP A 271 -9.78 4.87 -7.71
CA ASP A 271 -10.63 4.20 -8.71
C ASP A 271 -12.01 4.86 -8.73
N LEU A 272 -12.06 6.09 -9.23
CA LEU A 272 -13.29 6.88 -9.27
C LEU A 272 -14.27 6.45 -10.38
N THR A 273 -14.00 5.33 -11.04
CA THR A 273 -14.96 4.69 -11.96
C THR A 273 -15.94 3.79 -11.25
N ARG A 274 -15.70 3.47 -9.96
CA ARG A 274 -16.47 2.53 -9.13
C ARG A 274 -17.02 3.21 -7.88
N THR A 275 -18.00 2.54 -7.28
CA THR A 275 -18.56 2.81 -5.95
C THR A 275 -18.21 1.67 -5.00
N SER A 276 -18.47 1.84 -3.71
CA SER A 276 -18.24 0.80 -2.69
C SER A 276 -18.97 -0.52 -3.00
N THR A 277 -20.13 -0.46 -3.65
CA THR A 277 -20.93 -1.65 -4.03
C THR A 277 -20.30 -2.45 -5.17
N ASP A 278 -19.38 -1.86 -5.93
CA ASP A 278 -18.70 -2.54 -7.05
C ASP A 278 -17.41 -3.24 -6.59
N VAL A 279 -17.04 -3.09 -5.32
CA VAL A 279 -15.77 -3.61 -4.79
C VAL A 279 -15.99 -4.97 -4.15
N VAL A 280 -15.32 -5.98 -4.69
CA VAL A 280 -15.26 -7.31 -4.07
C VAL A 280 -14.12 -7.32 -3.06
N ILE A 281 -14.44 -7.65 -1.80
CA ILE A 281 -13.43 -7.79 -0.75
C ILE A 281 -12.81 -9.18 -0.80
N GLU A 282 -11.48 -9.24 -0.76
CA GLU A 282 -10.72 -10.49 -0.73
C GLU A 282 -10.97 -11.24 0.58
N GLU A 283 -11.49 -12.46 0.49
CA GLU A 283 -11.58 -13.39 1.62
C GLU A 283 -10.29 -14.24 1.69
N ARG A 284 -9.67 -14.31 2.85
CA ARG A 284 -8.35 -14.91 3.01
C ARG A 284 -8.40 -16.22 3.77
N ASN A 285 -7.25 -16.91 3.83
CA ASN A 285 -7.16 -18.22 4.46
C ASN A 285 -7.56 -18.14 5.95
N PRO A 286 -8.50 -19.00 6.41
CA PRO A 286 -8.91 -19.08 7.81
C PRO A 286 -7.77 -19.30 8.81
N THR A 287 -6.67 -19.94 8.37
CA THR A 287 -5.50 -20.18 9.24
C THR A 287 -4.85 -18.88 9.74
N GLU A 288 -4.98 -17.77 9.00
CA GLU A 288 -4.47 -16.48 9.46
C GLU A 288 -5.16 -16.00 10.75
N VAL A 289 -6.43 -16.34 10.93
CA VAL A 289 -7.21 -15.99 12.15
C VAL A 289 -7.00 -17.01 13.25
N THR A 290 -6.99 -18.30 12.91
CA THR A 290 -6.92 -19.39 13.90
C THR A 290 -5.52 -19.63 14.45
N HIS A 291 -4.49 -19.04 13.84
CA HIS A 291 -3.10 -19.17 14.29
C HIS A 291 -2.45 -17.82 14.53
N ILE A 292 -1.41 -17.84 15.36
CA ILE A 292 -0.43 -16.77 15.50
C ILE A 292 0.94 -17.40 15.22
N GLY A 293 1.56 -17.01 14.10
CA GLY A 293 2.72 -17.74 13.59
C GLY A 293 2.37 -19.19 13.28
N SER A 294 3.11 -20.15 13.87
CA SER A 294 2.84 -21.59 13.73
C SER A 294 1.88 -22.15 14.81
N GLN A 295 1.52 -21.34 15.81
CA GLN A 295 0.72 -21.81 16.95
C GLN A 295 -0.77 -21.63 16.67
N GLN A 296 -1.53 -22.71 16.73
CA GLN A 296 -3.00 -22.66 16.73
C GLN A 296 -3.50 -22.08 18.07
N VAL A 297 -4.37 -21.06 17.99
CA VAL A 297 -4.96 -20.38 19.16
C VAL A 297 -6.47 -20.55 19.24
N ALA A 298 -7.12 -21.01 18.18
CA ALA A 298 -8.56 -21.27 18.14
C ALA A 298 -8.85 -22.77 18.21
N ALA A 299 -10.04 -23.14 18.71
CA ALA A 299 -10.49 -24.53 18.72
C ALA A 299 -10.58 -25.09 17.30
N SER A 300 -10.20 -26.38 17.12
CA SER A 300 -10.32 -27.06 15.83
C SER A 300 -11.80 -27.13 15.40
N GLY A 301 -12.05 -26.86 14.12
CA GLY A 301 -13.39 -26.88 13.53
C GLY A 301 -14.22 -25.61 13.73
N VAL A 302 -13.66 -24.53 14.34
CA VAL A 302 -14.35 -23.24 14.42
C VAL A 302 -14.51 -22.62 13.03
N GLY A 303 -15.69 -22.07 12.73
CA GLY A 303 -15.93 -21.28 11.53
C GLY A 303 -15.19 -19.94 11.58
N VAL A 304 -14.66 -19.47 10.45
CA VAL A 304 -13.87 -18.23 10.36
C VAL A 304 -14.39 -17.36 9.24
N ILE A 305 -14.48 -16.06 9.51
CA ILE A 305 -14.65 -14.99 8.53
C ILE A 305 -13.34 -14.19 8.54
N ASN A 306 -12.67 -14.04 7.38
CA ASN A 306 -11.36 -13.37 7.29
C ASN A 306 -11.27 -12.45 6.07
N PRO A 307 -12.08 -11.36 5.99
CA PRO A 307 -11.92 -10.36 4.95
C PRO A 307 -10.58 -9.62 5.12
N ALA A 308 -9.88 -9.40 4.02
CA ALA A 308 -8.59 -8.70 4.04
C ALA A 308 -8.74 -7.20 4.31
N PHE A 309 -9.86 -6.62 3.90
CA PHE A 309 -10.13 -5.18 3.91
C PHE A 309 -11.53 -4.90 4.43
N ASP A 310 -11.79 -3.65 4.82
CA ASP A 310 -13.13 -3.14 5.06
C ASP A 310 -13.38 -1.85 4.27
N ILE A 311 -14.63 -1.41 4.26
CA ILE A 311 -15.11 -0.26 3.50
C ILE A 311 -15.46 0.85 4.48
N THR A 312 -14.72 1.95 4.42
CA THR A 312 -14.95 3.15 5.22
C THR A 312 -15.63 4.22 4.37
N PRO A 313 -16.91 4.54 4.60
CA PRO A 313 -17.58 5.63 3.89
C PRO A 313 -16.87 6.97 4.06
N LEU A 314 -16.81 7.79 3.00
CA LEU A 314 -16.15 9.12 3.05
C LEU A 314 -16.73 10.05 4.11
N THR A 315 -17.95 9.79 4.61
CA THR A 315 -18.57 10.55 5.73
C THR A 315 -17.83 10.40 7.06
N TYR A 316 -16.94 9.42 7.19
CA TYR A 316 -16.05 9.22 8.34
C TYR A 316 -14.67 9.83 8.14
N VAL A 317 -14.31 10.19 6.90
CA VAL A 317 -13.00 10.72 6.53
C VAL A 317 -12.99 12.24 6.68
N SER A 318 -11.99 12.78 7.36
CA SER A 318 -11.80 14.24 7.52
C SER A 318 -11.13 14.85 6.30
N ALA A 319 -10.06 14.19 5.78
CA ALA A 319 -9.42 14.56 4.54
C ALA A 319 -8.66 13.37 3.94
N ILE A 320 -8.41 13.43 2.62
CA ILE A 320 -7.53 12.51 1.89
C ILE A 320 -6.30 13.31 1.43
N ILE A 321 -5.13 12.81 1.81
CA ILE A 321 -3.82 13.42 1.52
C ILE A 321 -3.22 12.68 0.33
N SER A 322 -3.01 13.39 -0.79
CA SER A 322 -2.35 12.85 -1.96
C SER A 322 -1.07 13.63 -2.29
N GLU A 323 -0.33 13.17 -3.28
CA GLU A 323 0.83 13.87 -3.82
C GLU A 323 0.47 15.20 -4.48
N THR A 324 -0.76 15.35 -4.95
CA THR A 324 -1.21 16.57 -5.62
C THR A 324 -1.71 17.63 -4.64
N ARG A 325 -2.47 17.22 -3.63
CA ARG A 325 -3.04 18.11 -2.60
C ARG A 325 -3.76 17.32 -1.51
N VAL A 326 -4.24 18.04 -0.50
CA VAL A 326 -5.20 17.54 0.49
C VAL A 326 -6.62 17.78 -0.03
N TYR A 327 -7.42 16.70 -0.12
CA TYR A 327 -8.84 16.74 -0.46
C TYR A 327 -9.67 16.72 0.82
N ASP A 328 -10.47 17.73 1.04
CA ASP A 328 -11.37 17.82 2.19
C ASP A 328 -12.81 17.37 1.86
N LYS A 329 -13.71 17.46 2.83
CA LYS A 329 -15.10 17.05 2.67
C LYS A 329 -15.87 17.79 1.56
N THR A 330 -15.40 18.98 1.14
CA THR A 330 -16.03 19.78 0.06
C THR A 330 -15.65 19.23 -1.32
N ASP A 331 -14.55 18.47 -1.40
CA ASP A 331 -14.09 17.83 -2.63
C ASP A 331 -14.76 16.46 -2.88
N PHE A 332 -15.14 15.72 -1.83
CA PHE A 332 -15.66 14.36 -1.94
C PHE A 332 -16.89 14.22 -2.86
N PRO A 333 -17.86 15.16 -2.90
CA PRO A 333 -18.94 15.09 -3.87
C PRO A 333 -18.48 15.09 -5.33
N LYS A 334 -17.31 15.70 -5.64
CA LYS A 334 -16.74 15.77 -6.98
C LYS A 334 -16.20 14.43 -7.46
N PHE A 335 -15.86 13.51 -6.55
CA PHE A 335 -15.43 12.14 -6.91
C PHE A 335 -16.48 11.38 -7.71
N LYS A 336 -17.76 11.69 -7.51
CA LYS A 336 -18.87 11.13 -8.31
C LYS A 336 -18.80 11.51 -9.79
N THR A 337 -18.04 12.57 -10.15
CA THR A 337 -17.82 12.94 -11.56
C THR A 337 -16.75 12.08 -12.25
N LYS A 338 -16.19 11.08 -11.56
CA LYS A 338 -15.12 10.18 -12.04
C LYS A 338 -13.80 10.90 -12.38
N ARG A 339 -13.58 12.07 -11.80
CA ARG A 339 -12.36 12.86 -11.96
C ARG A 339 -11.89 13.37 -10.61
N LEU A 340 -10.58 13.41 -10.42
CA LEU A 340 -10.01 14.10 -9.27
C LEU A 340 -10.26 15.62 -9.44
N PRO A 341 -10.75 16.31 -8.40
CA PRO A 341 -10.83 17.77 -8.44
C PRO A 341 -9.42 18.36 -8.51
N THR A 342 -9.27 19.33 -9.38
CA THR A 342 -8.01 20.09 -9.60
C THR A 342 -7.72 21.05 -8.45
#